data_b84d87cd51962d82dbdd93cea7351bf6
#
_entry.id   b84d87cd51962d82dbdd93cea7351bf6
#
_cell.length_a   1.000
_cell.length_b   1.000
_cell.length_c   1.000
_cell.angle_alpha   90.00
_cell.angle_beta   90.00
_cell.angle_gamma   90.00
#
_symmetry.space_group_name_H-M   'P 1'
#
loop_
_entity.id
_entity.type
_entity.pdbx_description
1 polymer ?
#
loop_
_entity_poly.entity_id
_entity_poly.type
_entity_poly.pdbx_seq_one_letter_code
_entity_poly.pdbx_strand_id
1 'polypeptide(L)'
;MSEVQTAIVGAGPYGLSIAAYLRAAGVGYRLLGQPMHSWAHCMPSGMMLRSEPFASSLWDPRRRYTYARFCAERGLPYEPIGLPPTLQRFLEYASWFTQHAVGEVPGDMVRHIRRDAKGFALALADGSEVFARKVVLATGQMAFRRVPEELAPVQGPHLVHSALMDEPATYRGQDVIVVGRGQSALQWSALLHEAGARVRVLTRGDKLKWNGGPKPDRGWIDKIRKPYSGLGPGWKDIAIAELPQVYRALFPPHKRHSHVSDSFGPSGAWWLRSRVENRIPTLFGASLVGARMADDQVAITVRRDGRQEELRADRVIAATGFKIDLDRLDYLDPALSAAIEREGREARAPRLDRHYQTSVPGLHIVGAASAPTFGPVMRFMFGAKHVAPTLARRLSH
;
A
#
# COMPACT_ATOMS: atom_id res chain seq x y z
N MET A 1 25.72 20.29 -5.51
CA MET A 1 25.26 19.56 -4.33
C MET A 1 24.37 20.50 -3.53
N SER A 2 23.10 20.16 -3.31
CA SER A 2 22.17 21.00 -2.52
C SER A 2 22.07 20.43 -1.11
N GLU A 3 22.14 21.29 -0.08
CA GLU A 3 21.97 20.89 1.32
C GLU A 3 20.56 21.26 1.80
N VAL A 4 19.88 20.32 2.47
CA VAL A 4 18.58 20.51 3.07
C VAL A 4 18.51 19.97 4.49
N GLN A 5 17.68 20.55 5.34
CA GLN A 5 17.48 20.07 6.70
C GLN A 5 16.81 18.69 6.69
N THR A 6 15.79 18.51 5.87
CA THR A 6 15.00 17.27 5.80
C THR A 6 14.70 16.91 4.35
N ALA A 7 15.03 15.66 3.96
CA ALA A 7 14.57 15.06 2.71
C ALA A 7 13.43 14.07 3.00
N ILE A 8 12.33 14.19 2.27
CA ILE A 8 11.23 13.22 2.27
C ILE A 8 11.32 12.42 0.98
N VAL A 9 11.56 11.13 1.07
CA VAL A 9 11.68 10.23 -0.08
C VAL A 9 10.37 9.48 -0.29
N GLY A 10 9.68 9.80 -1.38
CA GLY A 10 8.36 9.28 -1.73
C GLY A 10 7.26 10.32 -1.58
N ALA A 11 6.69 10.75 -2.72
CA ALA A 11 5.61 11.73 -2.82
C ALA A 11 4.21 11.08 -2.92
N GLY A 12 4.00 9.96 -2.23
CA GLY A 12 2.69 9.33 -2.03
C GLY A 12 1.91 9.98 -0.87
N PRO A 13 0.77 9.37 -0.44
CA PRO A 13 -0.11 9.94 0.58
C PRO A 13 0.59 10.34 1.89
N TYR A 14 1.56 9.57 2.34
CA TYR A 14 2.35 9.88 3.53
C TYR A 14 3.29 11.06 3.29
N GLY A 15 4.08 11.03 2.22
CA GLY A 15 5.03 12.10 1.89
C GLY A 15 4.35 13.44 1.66
N LEU A 16 3.27 13.46 0.87
CA LEU A 16 2.46 14.67 0.62
C LEU A 16 1.85 15.23 1.91
N SER A 17 1.33 14.37 2.78
CA SER A 17 0.77 14.83 4.06
C SER A 17 1.84 15.39 4.99
N ILE A 18 3.02 14.75 5.10
CA ILE A 18 4.15 15.26 5.90
C ILE A 18 4.61 16.61 5.34
N ALA A 19 4.78 16.71 4.03
CA ALA A 19 5.17 17.95 3.34
C ALA A 19 4.19 19.11 3.61
N ALA A 20 2.87 18.84 3.56
CA ALA A 20 1.85 19.82 3.89
C ALA A 20 1.96 20.34 5.33
N TYR A 21 2.26 19.46 6.29
CA TYR A 21 2.48 19.87 7.69
C TYR A 21 3.76 20.65 7.88
N LEU A 22 4.89 20.26 7.26
CA LEU A 22 6.16 20.98 7.34
C LEU A 22 6.06 22.35 6.70
N ARG A 23 5.43 22.46 5.52
CA ARG A 23 5.18 23.75 4.86
C ARG A 23 4.38 24.69 5.74
N ALA A 24 3.30 24.20 6.33
CA ALA A 24 2.47 25.00 7.22
C ALA A 24 3.19 25.43 8.51
N ALA A 25 4.19 24.68 8.95
CA ALA A 25 5.05 25.01 10.08
C ALA A 25 6.27 25.89 9.69
N GLY A 26 6.46 26.24 8.43
CA GLY A 26 7.61 27.01 7.94
C GLY A 26 8.94 26.26 8.00
N VAL A 27 8.90 24.92 8.09
CA VAL A 27 10.10 24.07 8.16
C VAL A 27 10.61 23.76 6.76
N GLY A 28 11.90 24.00 6.52
CA GLY A 28 12.56 23.67 5.24
C GLY A 28 12.65 22.18 4.98
N TYR A 29 12.20 21.74 3.82
CA TYR A 29 12.29 20.33 3.38
C TYR A 29 12.46 20.23 1.87
N ARG A 30 12.88 19.08 1.39
CA ARG A 30 12.80 18.70 -0.03
C ARG A 30 12.00 17.40 -0.15
N LEU A 31 10.92 17.43 -0.94
CA LEU A 31 10.13 16.28 -1.27
C LEU A 31 10.64 15.65 -2.58
N LEU A 32 11.08 14.39 -2.51
CA LEU A 32 11.69 13.65 -3.61
C LEU A 32 10.76 12.53 -4.06
N GLY A 33 10.59 12.38 -5.35
CA GLY A 33 9.72 11.41 -6.00
C GLY A 33 8.55 12.05 -6.73
N GLN A 34 8.06 11.38 -7.76
CA GLN A 34 6.89 11.83 -8.51
C GLN A 34 5.62 11.73 -7.66
N PRO A 35 4.77 12.78 -7.59
CA PRO A 35 3.53 12.72 -6.85
C PRO A 35 2.65 11.55 -7.28
N MET A 36 2.25 10.75 -6.30
CA MET A 36 1.34 9.61 -6.46
C MET A 36 1.80 8.54 -7.47
N HIS A 37 3.10 8.46 -7.80
CA HIS A 37 3.65 7.56 -8.83
C HIS A 37 3.10 6.12 -8.77
N SER A 38 3.19 5.46 -7.62
CA SER A 38 2.70 4.08 -7.48
C SER A 38 1.17 3.95 -7.67
N TRP A 39 0.41 5.01 -7.40
CA TRP A 39 -1.03 5.04 -7.63
C TRP A 39 -1.35 5.21 -9.11
N ALA A 40 -0.60 6.04 -9.81
CA ALA A 40 -0.80 6.30 -11.23
C ALA A 40 -0.34 5.14 -12.13
N HIS A 41 0.73 4.42 -11.73
CA HIS A 41 1.40 3.44 -12.61
C HIS A 41 1.33 1.99 -12.13
N CYS A 42 0.95 1.71 -10.87
CA CYS A 42 0.89 0.35 -10.33
C CYS A 42 -0.53 -0.09 -9.95
N MET A 43 -1.54 0.71 -10.26
CA MET A 43 -2.94 0.40 -10.00
C MET A 43 -3.71 0.35 -11.33
N PRO A 44 -4.64 -0.62 -11.50
CA PRO A 44 -5.35 -0.77 -12.77
C PRO A 44 -6.32 0.39 -13.02
N SER A 45 -6.43 0.81 -14.26
CA SER A 45 -7.54 1.67 -14.68
C SER A 45 -8.89 0.97 -14.39
N GLY A 46 -9.89 1.76 -14.00
CA GLY A 46 -11.18 1.22 -13.54
C GLY A 46 -11.19 0.72 -12.09
N MET A 47 -10.09 0.84 -11.35
CA MET A 47 -10.06 0.54 -9.92
C MET A 47 -10.89 1.57 -9.12
N MET A 48 -11.57 1.08 -8.08
CA MET A 48 -12.15 1.91 -7.02
C MET A 48 -11.38 1.68 -5.71
N LEU A 49 -11.23 2.75 -4.93
CA LEU A 49 -10.57 2.67 -3.63
C LEU A 49 -11.41 1.84 -2.67
N ARG A 50 -10.74 1.03 -1.85
CA ARG A 50 -11.42 0.24 -0.82
C ARG A 50 -11.84 1.08 0.40
N SER A 51 -11.20 2.23 0.59
CA SER A 51 -11.55 3.16 1.66
C SER A 51 -12.83 3.91 1.34
N GLU A 52 -13.65 4.16 2.37
CA GLU A 52 -14.80 5.04 2.25
C GLU A 52 -14.35 6.49 1.97
N PRO A 53 -15.16 7.33 1.30
CA PRO A 53 -14.78 8.69 0.93
C PRO A 53 -14.29 9.55 2.09
N PHE A 54 -14.92 9.45 3.29
CA PHE A 54 -14.47 10.20 4.47
C PHE A 54 -13.05 9.83 4.92
N ALA A 55 -12.61 8.60 4.65
CA ALA A 55 -11.29 8.08 4.98
C ALA A 55 -10.26 8.20 3.82
N SER A 56 -10.68 8.77 2.69
CA SER A 56 -9.86 8.89 1.48
C SER A 56 -9.20 10.26 1.32
N SER A 57 -9.13 11.05 2.39
CA SER A 57 -8.43 12.34 2.39
C SER A 57 -6.94 12.21 2.70
N LEU A 58 -6.13 13.02 2.04
CA LEU A 58 -4.79 13.38 2.49
C LEU A 58 -4.90 14.34 3.69
N TRP A 59 -3.78 14.58 4.39
CA TRP A 59 -3.82 15.29 5.66
C TRP A 59 -3.03 16.59 5.60
N ASP A 60 -3.70 17.69 5.92
CA ASP A 60 -3.12 19.01 6.20
C ASP A 60 -3.50 19.49 7.62
N PRO A 61 -2.73 20.41 8.25
CA PRO A 61 -2.94 20.77 9.67
C PRO A 61 -4.33 21.32 10.01
N ARG A 62 -4.95 22.00 9.05
CA ARG A 62 -6.25 22.67 9.24
C ARG A 62 -7.40 21.96 8.58
N ARG A 63 -7.18 20.78 8.02
CA ARG A 63 -8.19 19.98 7.28
C ARG A 63 -8.92 20.77 6.19
N ARG A 64 -8.19 21.69 5.55
CA ARG A 64 -8.74 22.55 4.48
C ARG A 64 -8.88 21.81 3.16
N TYR A 65 -8.01 20.85 2.87
CA TYR A 65 -7.89 20.20 1.58
C TYR A 65 -8.36 18.74 1.65
N THR A 66 -9.61 18.54 2.11
CA THR A 66 -10.22 17.21 2.21
C THR A 66 -10.80 16.76 0.88
N TYR A 67 -10.97 15.43 0.70
CA TYR A 67 -11.64 14.86 -0.47
C TYR A 67 -13.10 15.37 -0.61
N ALA A 68 -13.83 15.51 0.50
CA ALA A 68 -15.17 16.09 0.50
C ALA A 68 -15.20 17.52 -0.05
N ARG A 69 -14.24 18.36 0.37
CA ARG A 69 -14.14 19.74 -0.12
C ARG A 69 -13.78 19.80 -1.62
N PHE A 70 -12.85 18.97 -2.06
CA PHE A 70 -12.52 18.82 -3.48
C PHE A 70 -13.76 18.49 -4.30
N CYS A 71 -14.57 17.52 -3.86
CA CYS A 71 -15.81 17.16 -4.54
C CYS A 71 -16.79 18.32 -4.57
N ALA A 72 -16.98 19.03 -3.45
CA ALA A 72 -17.88 20.17 -3.38
C ALA A 72 -17.46 21.32 -4.32
N GLU A 73 -16.17 21.68 -4.36
CA GLU A 73 -15.63 22.71 -5.23
C GLU A 73 -15.73 22.39 -6.74
N ARG A 74 -15.82 21.10 -7.07
CA ARG A 74 -15.93 20.59 -8.44
C ARG A 74 -17.35 20.17 -8.84
N GLY A 75 -18.34 20.32 -7.96
CA GLY A 75 -19.70 19.83 -8.21
C GLY A 75 -19.79 18.31 -8.39
N LEU A 76 -18.85 17.55 -7.79
CA LEU A 76 -18.80 16.10 -7.92
C LEU A 76 -19.66 15.41 -6.84
N PRO A 77 -20.28 14.26 -7.14
CA PRO A 77 -21.01 13.48 -6.15
C PRO A 77 -20.10 13.06 -5.00
N TYR A 78 -20.58 13.26 -3.78
CA TYR A 78 -19.89 12.85 -2.56
C TYR A 78 -20.90 12.32 -1.54
N GLU A 79 -20.66 11.10 -1.08
CA GLU A 79 -21.30 10.51 0.10
C GLU A 79 -20.19 10.06 1.04
N PRO A 80 -20.26 10.37 2.34
CA PRO A 80 -19.20 9.98 3.27
C PRO A 80 -18.98 8.47 3.32
N ILE A 81 -20.02 7.68 3.03
CA ILE A 81 -20.03 6.21 3.06
C ILE A 81 -20.83 5.70 1.86
N GLY A 82 -20.30 4.66 1.20
CA GLY A 82 -21.03 3.94 0.15
C GLY A 82 -20.79 4.39 -1.28
N LEU A 83 -20.02 5.44 -1.49
CA LEU A 83 -19.62 5.91 -2.82
C LEU A 83 -18.09 5.93 -2.95
N PRO A 84 -17.43 4.76 -3.08
CA PRO A 84 -15.99 4.68 -3.13
C PRO A 84 -15.39 5.54 -4.24
N PRO A 85 -14.31 6.30 -4.00
CA PRO A 85 -13.63 7.07 -5.02
C PRO A 85 -13.07 6.15 -6.11
N THR A 86 -13.22 6.53 -7.38
CA THR A 86 -12.44 5.90 -8.45
C THR A 86 -10.97 6.31 -8.34
N LEU A 87 -10.07 5.48 -8.86
CA LEU A 87 -8.63 5.80 -8.91
C LEU A 87 -8.39 7.15 -9.59
N GLN A 88 -9.00 7.37 -10.75
CA GLN A 88 -8.87 8.63 -11.49
C GLN A 88 -9.25 9.83 -10.63
N ARG A 89 -10.42 9.80 -10.01
CA ARG A 89 -10.89 10.91 -9.15
C ARG A 89 -9.99 11.13 -7.93
N PHE A 90 -9.46 10.05 -7.39
CA PHE A 90 -8.51 10.15 -6.30
C PHE A 90 -7.17 10.78 -6.72
N LEU A 91 -6.68 10.49 -7.92
CA LEU A 91 -5.48 11.12 -8.48
C LEU A 91 -5.71 12.60 -8.77
N GLU A 92 -6.85 12.97 -9.32
CA GLU A 92 -7.25 14.38 -9.51
C GLU A 92 -7.31 15.13 -8.18
N TYR A 93 -7.91 14.52 -7.16
CA TYR A 93 -7.90 15.06 -5.79
C TYR A 93 -6.48 15.21 -5.24
N ALA A 94 -5.63 14.20 -5.39
CA ALA A 94 -4.25 14.26 -4.90
C ALA A 94 -3.43 15.35 -5.60
N SER A 95 -3.64 15.57 -6.90
CA SER A 95 -3.05 16.68 -7.64
C SER A 95 -3.52 18.04 -7.09
N TRP A 96 -4.84 18.22 -6.90
CA TRP A 96 -5.41 19.40 -6.28
C TRP A 96 -4.86 19.65 -4.86
N PHE A 97 -4.78 18.61 -4.04
CA PHE A 97 -4.16 18.68 -2.71
C PHE A 97 -2.70 19.14 -2.80
N THR A 98 -1.93 18.55 -3.71
CA THR A 98 -0.51 18.88 -3.89
C THR A 98 -0.33 20.34 -4.24
N GLN A 99 -1.08 20.87 -5.20
CA GLN A 99 -1.01 22.28 -5.61
C GLN A 99 -1.29 23.25 -4.46
N HIS A 100 -2.30 22.96 -3.64
CA HIS A 100 -2.76 23.88 -2.59
C HIS A 100 -2.00 23.70 -1.27
N ALA A 101 -1.74 22.47 -0.84
CA ALA A 101 -1.18 22.18 0.48
C ALA A 101 0.35 22.04 0.48
N VAL A 102 0.95 21.58 -0.63
CA VAL A 102 2.39 21.28 -0.73
C VAL A 102 3.12 22.28 -1.62
N GLY A 103 2.57 22.59 -2.78
CA GLY A 103 3.19 23.42 -3.82
C GLY A 103 3.85 22.56 -4.90
N GLU A 104 4.86 23.10 -5.55
CA GLU A 104 5.59 22.45 -6.62
C GLU A 104 6.41 21.27 -6.08
N VAL A 105 6.34 20.15 -6.79
CA VAL A 105 7.13 18.93 -6.53
C VAL A 105 7.84 18.55 -7.83
N PRO A 106 9.15 18.78 -7.95
CA PRO A 106 9.90 18.56 -9.20
C PRO A 106 9.87 17.12 -9.72
N GLY A 107 9.61 16.14 -8.84
CA GLY A 107 9.52 14.74 -9.23
C GLY A 107 10.86 13.99 -9.23
N ASP A 108 11.90 14.57 -8.66
CA ASP A 108 13.25 14.00 -8.60
C ASP A 108 13.24 12.61 -7.95
N MET A 109 13.70 11.59 -8.66
CA MET A 109 13.72 10.21 -8.18
C MET A 109 15.04 9.88 -7.49
N VAL A 110 14.97 9.33 -6.27
CA VAL A 110 16.15 8.85 -5.53
C VAL A 110 16.53 7.45 -6.02
N ARG A 111 17.81 7.25 -6.33
CA ARG A 111 18.40 5.98 -6.74
C ARG A 111 19.18 5.30 -5.62
N HIS A 112 19.85 6.10 -4.78
CA HIS A 112 20.67 5.55 -3.72
C HIS A 112 20.75 6.50 -2.52
N ILE A 113 20.77 5.95 -1.31
CA ILE A 113 20.90 6.69 -0.05
C ILE A 113 22.01 6.06 0.77
N ARG A 114 23.03 6.85 1.10
CA ARG A 114 24.13 6.42 1.97
C ARG A 114 24.25 7.31 3.20
N ARG A 115 24.84 6.78 4.25
CA ARG A 115 25.20 7.57 5.43
C ARG A 115 26.40 8.44 5.08
N ASP A 116 26.39 9.65 5.63
CA ASP A 116 27.49 10.60 5.55
C ASP A 116 27.85 11.11 6.95
N ALA A 117 29.01 11.76 7.11
CA ALA A 117 29.52 12.23 8.42
C ALA A 117 28.51 13.12 9.17
N LYS A 118 27.73 13.94 8.47
CA LYS A 118 26.78 14.90 9.06
C LYS A 118 25.31 14.61 8.74
N GLY A 119 25.01 13.51 8.06
CA GLY A 119 23.65 13.19 7.64
C GLY A 119 23.59 12.07 6.60
N PHE A 120 22.96 12.34 5.48
CA PHE A 120 22.72 11.40 4.40
C PHE A 120 22.99 12.06 3.06
N ALA A 121 23.63 11.33 2.15
CA ALA A 121 23.73 11.72 0.75
C ALA A 121 22.75 10.88 -0.08
N LEU A 122 21.95 11.56 -0.89
CA LEU A 122 20.92 10.98 -1.74
C LEU A 122 21.30 11.23 -3.20
N ALA A 123 21.66 10.17 -3.92
CA ALA A 123 21.90 10.23 -5.35
C ALA A 123 20.57 10.18 -6.10
N LEU A 124 20.36 11.11 -7.03
CA LEU A 124 19.15 11.22 -7.82
C LEU A 124 19.29 10.54 -9.18
N ALA A 125 18.17 10.34 -9.86
CA ALA A 125 18.15 9.66 -11.16
C ALA A 125 18.80 10.48 -12.28
N ASP A 126 18.86 11.80 -12.14
CA ASP A 126 19.54 12.72 -13.08
C ASP A 126 21.06 12.82 -12.86
N GLY A 127 21.62 12.04 -11.92
CA GLY A 127 23.03 12.05 -11.55
C GLY A 127 23.41 13.13 -10.53
N SER A 128 22.50 14.00 -10.12
CA SER A 128 22.74 14.97 -9.06
C SER A 128 22.68 14.36 -7.67
N GLU A 129 23.18 15.08 -6.66
CA GLU A 129 23.20 14.62 -5.27
C GLU A 129 22.61 15.67 -4.34
N VAL A 130 21.80 15.20 -3.39
CA VAL A 130 21.20 16.01 -2.31
C VAL A 130 21.78 15.55 -0.98
N PHE A 131 22.27 16.48 -0.19
CA PHE A 131 22.67 16.20 1.18
C PHE A 131 21.52 16.59 2.14
N ALA A 132 21.17 15.70 3.08
CA ALA A 132 20.12 15.94 4.06
C ALA A 132 20.56 15.53 5.46
N ARG A 133 20.27 16.37 6.46
CA ARG A 133 20.55 16.01 7.88
C ARG A 133 19.60 14.95 8.41
N LYS A 134 18.35 14.98 7.94
CA LYS A 134 17.30 14.02 8.30
C LYS A 134 16.63 13.49 7.03
N VAL A 135 16.30 12.21 7.03
CA VAL A 135 15.61 11.54 5.92
C VAL A 135 14.34 10.85 6.41
N VAL A 136 13.25 11.02 5.70
CA VAL A 136 11.98 10.32 5.92
C VAL A 136 11.70 9.42 4.73
N LEU A 137 11.73 8.10 4.92
CA LEU A 137 11.37 7.13 3.90
C LEU A 137 9.85 6.92 3.91
N ALA A 138 9.17 7.47 2.90
CA ALA A 138 7.74 7.36 2.65
C ALA A 138 7.45 6.62 1.34
N THR A 139 8.28 5.64 0.98
CA THR A 139 8.35 4.94 -0.32
C THR A 139 7.24 3.91 -0.55
N GLY A 140 6.30 3.77 0.40
CA GLY A 140 5.14 2.90 0.26
C GLY A 140 5.47 1.42 0.40
N GLN A 141 4.78 0.56 -0.37
CA GLN A 141 4.88 -0.90 -0.23
C GLN A 141 5.39 -1.63 -1.47
N MET A 142 5.67 -0.93 -2.57
CA MET A 142 5.95 -1.56 -3.85
C MET A 142 7.23 -2.43 -3.83
N ALA A 143 8.23 -2.08 -3.03
CA ALA A 143 9.44 -2.91 -2.84
C ALA A 143 9.13 -4.26 -2.17
N PHE A 144 8.05 -4.34 -1.38
CA PHE A 144 7.70 -5.50 -0.56
C PHE A 144 6.78 -6.52 -1.26
N ARG A 145 6.66 -6.47 -2.58
CA ARG A 145 5.89 -7.44 -3.39
C ARG A 145 6.34 -8.86 -3.09
N ARG A 146 5.37 -9.75 -2.89
CA ARG A 146 5.67 -11.16 -2.63
C ARG A 146 5.22 -12.02 -3.81
N VAL A 147 6.16 -12.73 -4.41
CA VAL A 147 5.90 -13.83 -5.33
C VAL A 147 6.23 -15.13 -4.59
N PRO A 148 5.36 -16.14 -4.57
CA PRO A 148 5.65 -17.44 -3.99
C PRO A 148 6.86 -18.10 -4.65
N GLU A 149 7.67 -18.79 -3.86
CA GLU A 149 8.88 -19.48 -4.34
C GLU A 149 8.54 -20.58 -5.37
N GLU A 150 7.37 -21.19 -5.23
CA GLU A 150 6.85 -22.20 -6.15
C GLU A 150 6.65 -21.67 -7.58
N LEU A 151 6.54 -20.36 -7.74
CA LEU A 151 6.44 -19.69 -9.04
C LEU A 151 7.78 -19.18 -9.58
N ALA A 152 8.84 -19.26 -8.80
CA ALA A 152 10.17 -18.74 -9.19
C ALA A 152 10.74 -19.30 -10.51
N PRO A 153 10.47 -20.58 -10.89
CA PRO A 153 10.93 -21.10 -12.17
C PRO A 153 10.29 -20.46 -13.41
N VAL A 154 9.16 -19.76 -13.24
CA VAL A 154 8.49 -19.06 -14.36
C VAL A 154 9.13 -17.71 -14.59
N GLN A 155 9.65 -17.49 -15.78
CA GLN A 155 10.37 -16.28 -16.15
C GLN A 155 9.62 -15.43 -17.19
N GLY A 156 10.08 -14.20 -17.35
CA GLY A 156 9.61 -13.28 -18.38
C GLY A 156 8.18 -12.81 -18.15
N PRO A 157 7.46 -12.53 -19.25
CA PRO A 157 6.13 -11.91 -19.17
C PRO A 157 5.04 -12.86 -18.70
N HIS A 158 5.35 -14.15 -18.53
CA HIS A 158 4.36 -15.17 -18.16
C HIS A 158 3.98 -15.13 -16.68
N LEU A 159 4.82 -14.53 -15.81
CA LEU A 159 4.55 -14.33 -14.39
C LEU A 159 4.71 -12.86 -14.04
N VAL A 160 3.66 -12.27 -13.53
CA VAL A 160 3.67 -10.87 -13.09
C VAL A 160 3.04 -10.74 -11.71
N HIS A 161 3.60 -9.87 -10.86
CA HIS A 161 2.94 -9.50 -9.62
C HIS A 161 1.82 -8.50 -9.91
N SER A 162 0.68 -8.62 -9.22
CA SER A 162 -0.51 -7.77 -9.41
C SER A 162 -0.28 -6.24 -9.28
N ALA A 163 0.85 -5.81 -8.78
CA ALA A 163 1.25 -4.40 -8.70
C ALA A 163 2.17 -3.95 -9.87
N LEU A 164 2.42 -4.80 -10.84
CA LEU A 164 3.28 -4.53 -12.00
C LEU A 164 2.61 -4.91 -13.32
N MET A 165 1.30 -5.05 -13.30
CA MET A 165 0.54 -5.45 -14.47
C MET A 165 0.34 -4.27 -15.43
N ASP A 166 0.27 -4.62 -16.69
CA ASP A 166 -0.20 -3.73 -17.76
C ASP A 166 -1.71 -3.51 -17.69
N GLU A 167 -2.24 -2.68 -18.59
CA GLU A 167 -3.67 -2.42 -18.69
C GLU A 167 -4.46 -3.72 -18.97
N PRO A 168 -5.66 -3.90 -18.38
CA PRO A 168 -6.44 -5.14 -18.51
C PRO A 168 -6.69 -5.57 -19.96
N ALA A 169 -6.83 -4.62 -20.89
CA ALA A 169 -7.08 -4.88 -22.29
C ALA A 169 -5.96 -5.66 -23.00
N THR A 170 -4.73 -5.60 -22.51
CA THR A 170 -3.58 -6.33 -23.07
C THR A 170 -3.69 -7.84 -22.90
N TYR A 171 -4.54 -8.28 -21.98
CA TYR A 171 -4.78 -9.70 -21.68
C TYR A 171 -5.97 -10.30 -22.41
N ARG A 172 -6.61 -9.55 -23.31
CA ARG A 172 -7.79 -10.03 -24.08
C ARG A 172 -7.48 -11.33 -24.81
N GLY A 173 -8.39 -12.31 -24.68
CA GLY A 173 -8.28 -13.62 -25.30
C GLY A 173 -7.29 -14.58 -24.61
N GLN A 174 -6.47 -14.10 -23.68
CA GLN A 174 -5.50 -14.93 -22.97
C GLN A 174 -6.17 -15.74 -21.84
N ASP A 175 -5.56 -16.89 -21.52
CA ASP A 175 -5.91 -17.71 -20.36
C ASP A 175 -5.07 -17.26 -19.18
N VAL A 176 -5.70 -16.79 -18.11
CA VAL A 176 -5.02 -16.13 -16.98
C VAL A 176 -5.39 -16.81 -15.67
N ILE A 177 -4.38 -17.25 -14.92
CA ILE A 177 -4.55 -17.72 -13.54
C ILE A 177 -4.12 -16.63 -12.56
N VAL A 178 -5.06 -16.19 -11.71
CA VAL A 178 -4.79 -15.21 -10.64
C VAL A 178 -4.63 -15.95 -9.31
N VAL A 179 -3.43 -15.90 -8.74
CA VAL A 179 -3.10 -16.56 -7.47
C VAL A 179 -3.35 -15.61 -6.31
N GLY A 180 -4.39 -15.90 -5.51
CA GLY A 180 -4.78 -15.10 -4.35
C GLY A 180 -6.29 -14.95 -4.21
N ARG A 181 -6.74 -14.38 -3.06
CA ARG A 181 -8.16 -14.08 -2.80
C ARG A 181 -8.36 -12.73 -2.09
N GLY A 182 -7.34 -11.90 -2.10
CA GLY A 182 -7.39 -10.55 -1.53
C GLY A 182 -7.96 -9.53 -2.50
N GLN A 183 -8.02 -8.26 -2.07
CA GLN A 183 -8.54 -7.16 -2.89
C GLN A 183 -7.91 -7.11 -4.29
N SER A 184 -6.58 -7.17 -4.40
CA SER A 184 -5.90 -7.11 -5.70
C SER A 184 -6.25 -8.29 -6.60
N ALA A 185 -6.32 -9.51 -6.03
CA ALA A 185 -6.70 -10.70 -6.80
C ALA A 185 -8.09 -10.55 -7.41
N LEU A 186 -9.08 -10.18 -6.59
CA LEU A 186 -10.47 -10.10 -7.02
C LEU A 186 -10.73 -8.89 -7.93
N GLN A 187 -10.04 -7.77 -7.67
CA GLN A 187 -10.09 -6.58 -8.53
C GLN A 187 -9.55 -6.88 -9.93
N TRP A 188 -8.34 -7.45 -10.02
CA TRP A 188 -7.75 -7.82 -11.29
C TRP A 188 -8.55 -8.90 -12.02
N SER A 189 -9.05 -9.91 -11.30
CA SER A 189 -9.87 -10.94 -11.91
C SER A 189 -11.12 -10.36 -12.57
N ALA A 190 -11.80 -9.42 -11.92
CA ALA A 190 -12.97 -8.75 -12.48
C ALA A 190 -12.62 -7.93 -13.73
N LEU A 191 -11.58 -7.09 -13.64
CA LEU A 191 -11.17 -6.22 -14.75
C LEU A 191 -10.67 -7.01 -15.96
N LEU A 192 -9.90 -8.07 -15.76
CA LEU A 192 -9.42 -8.95 -16.83
C LEU A 192 -10.57 -9.69 -17.50
N HIS A 193 -11.50 -10.23 -16.72
CA HIS A 193 -12.68 -10.90 -17.25
C HIS A 193 -13.53 -9.96 -18.11
N GLU A 194 -13.78 -8.75 -17.63
CA GLU A 194 -14.51 -7.71 -18.34
C GLU A 194 -13.78 -7.22 -19.61
N ALA A 195 -12.45 -7.28 -19.61
CA ALA A 195 -11.62 -6.99 -20.78
C ALA A 195 -11.58 -8.14 -21.81
N GLY A 196 -12.17 -9.31 -21.50
CA GLY A 196 -12.27 -10.45 -22.39
C GLY A 196 -11.17 -11.51 -22.24
N ALA A 197 -10.46 -11.54 -21.10
CA ALA A 197 -9.58 -12.65 -20.75
C ALA A 197 -10.36 -13.83 -20.14
N ARG A 198 -9.87 -15.06 -20.33
CA ARG A 198 -10.37 -16.26 -19.64
C ARG A 198 -9.68 -16.39 -18.28
N VAL A 199 -10.34 -15.96 -17.23
CA VAL A 199 -9.74 -15.83 -15.90
C VAL A 199 -10.16 -16.98 -15.00
N ARG A 200 -9.19 -17.53 -14.25
CA ARG A 200 -9.39 -18.48 -13.16
C ARG A 200 -8.70 -17.98 -11.91
N VAL A 201 -9.38 -18.02 -10.77
CA VAL A 201 -8.79 -17.65 -9.48
C VAL A 201 -8.32 -18.91 -8.76
N LEU A 202 -7.10 -18.89 -8.24
CA LEU A 202 -6.51 -19.99 -7.46
C LEU A 202 -6.27 -19.53 -6.02
N THR A 203 -6.84 -20.28 -5.05
CA THR A 203 -6.71 -19.91 -3.63
C THR A 203 -6.66 -21.13 -2.71
N ARG A 204 -5.82 -21.04 -1.67
CA ARG A 204 -5.77 -22.02 -0.57
C ARG A 204 -7.00 -21.99 0.34
N GLY A 205 -7.79 -20.92 0.28
CA GLY A 205 -8.97 -20.77 1.11
C GLY A 205 -10.15 -21.57 0.58
N ASP A 206 -11.08 -21.83 1.46
CA ASP A 206 -12.33 -22.56 1.22
C ASP A 206 -13.45 -21.71 0.62
N LYS A 207 -13.33 -20.38 0.71
CA LYS A 207 -14.30 -19.40 0.22
C LYS A 207 -13.68 -18.04 -0.03
N LEU A 208 -14.32 -17.23 -0.85
CA LEU A 208 -14.05 -15.80 -0.95
C LEU A 208 -14.65 -15.08 0.26
N LYS A 209 -13.95 -14.07 0.75
CA LYS A 209 -14.44 -13.21 1.82
C LYS A 209 -14.67 -11.81 1.24
N TRP A 210 -15.81 -11.23 1.58
CA TRP A 210 -16.20 -9.90 1.16
C TRP A 210 -16.35 -8.99 2.36
N ASN A 211 -15.91 -7.75 2.23
CA ASN A 211 -16.27 -6.74 3.21
C ASN A 211 -17.77 -6.47 3.06
N GLY A 212 -18.45 -6.33 4.18
CA GLY A 212 -19.87 -5.95 4.15
C GLY A 212 -20.05 -4.62 3.42
N GLY A 213 -21.12 -4.52 2.65
CA GLY A 213 -21.51 -3.25 2.05
C GLY A 213 -21.79 -2.20 3.12
N PRO A 214 -21.65 -0.91 2.78
CA PRO A 214 -21.96 0.16 3.70
C PRO A 214 -23.44 0.13 4.07
N LYS A 215 -23.74 0.53 5.29
CA LYS A 215 -25.09 0.73 5.78
C LYS A 215 -25.22 2.20 6.20
N PRO A 216 -25.47 3.13 5.27
CA PRO A 216 -25.56 4.56 5.59
C PRO A 216 -26.71 4.85 6.54
N ASP A 217 -27.85 4.16 6.38
CA ASP A 217 -29.10 4.38 7.11
C ASP A 217 -29.20 3.59 8.42
N ARG A 218 -28.09 3.39 9.11
CA ARG A 218 -28.10 2.73 10.42
C ARG A 218 -28.76 3.59 11.46
N GLY A 219 -29.61 2.98 12.29
CA GLY A 219 -30.17 3.62 13.48
C GLY A 219 -29.08 4.15 14.42
N TRP A 220 -29.42 5.12 15.26
CA TRP A 220 -28.47 5.74 16.20
C TRP A 220 -27.82 4.73 17.16
N ILE A 221 -28.54 3.69 17.58
CA ILE A 221 -28.02 2.62 18.44
C ILE A 221 -26.91 1.85 17.71
N ASP A 222 -27.09 1.51 16.43
CA ASP A 222 -26.08 0.82 15.65
C ASP A 222 -24.86 1.68 15.38
N LYS A 223 -25.04 3.00 15.24
CA LYS A 223 -23.93 3.96 15.11
C LYS A 223 -23.06 4.00 16.37
N ILE A 224 -23.66 3.89 17.55
CA ILE A 224 -22.95 3.81 18.84
C ILE A 224 -22.29 2.43 19.03
N ARG A 225 -23.01 1.34 18.73
CA ARG A 225 -22.47 -0.02 18.91
C ARG A 225 -21.33 -0.37 17.96
N LYS A 226 -21.42 0.11 16.73
CA LYS A 226 -20.42 -0.15 15.65
C LYS A 226 -20.10 1.15 14.91
N PRO A 227 -19.45 2.12 15.55
CA PRO A 227 -19.08 3.37 14.90
C PRO A 227 -18.10 3.10 13.74
N TYR A 228 -18.15 3.93 12.71
CA TYR A 228 -17.19 3.83 11.58
C TYR A 228 -15.85 4.44 11.95
N SER A 229 -14.79 3.79 11.49
CA SER A 229 -13.41 4.30 11.51
C SER A 229 -12.83 4.30 10.10
N GLY A 230 -11.64 4.87 9.94
CA GLY A 230 -10.90 4.82 8.68
C GLY A 230 -10.53 3.40 8.19
N LEU A 231 -10.75 2.37 9.03
CA LEU A 231 -10.43 0.97 8.71
C LEU A 231 -11.67 0.07 8.62
N GLY A 232 -12.81 0.52 9.13
CA GLY A 232 -14.04 -0.25 9.14
C GLY A 232 -14.93 0.07 10.34
N PRO A 233 -16.10 -0.60 10.46
CA PRO A 233 -17.03 -0.38 11.54
C PRO A 233 -16.69 -1.20 12.78
N GLY A 234 -16.67 -0.56 13.94
CA GLY A 234 -16.54 -1.21 15.25
C GLY A 234 -15.46 -0.60 16.13
N TRP A 235 -15.63 -0.71 17.44
CA TRP A 235 -14.72 -0.15 18.44
C TRP A 235 -13.28 -0.69 18.33
N LYS A 236 -13.13 -1.96 17.97
CA LYS A 236 -11.82 -2.55 17.72
C LYS A 236 -11.10 -1.85 16.55
N ASP A 237 -11.83 -1.61 15.45
CA ASP A 237 -11.27 -0.95 14.27
C ASP A 237 -10.96 0.52 14.55
N ILE A 238 -11.79 1.20 15.39
CA ILE A 238 -11.47 2.54 15.91
C ILE A 238 -10.17 2.52 16.71
N ALA A 239 -10.03 1.63 17.68
CA ALA A 239 -8.82 1.57 18.50
C ALA A 239 -7.56 1.36 17.66
N ILE A 240 -7.63 0.48 16.66
CA ILE A 240 -6.51 0.24 15.73
C ILE A 240 -6.26 1.46 14.82
N ALA A 241 -7.33 2.13 14.37
CA ALA A 241 -7.23 3.28 13.47
C ALA A 241 -6.73 4.54 14.16
N GLU A 242 -7.14 4.77 15.41
CA GLU A 242 -6.97 6.06 16.09
C GLU A 242 -5.84 6.07 17.14
N LEU A 243 -5.40 4.90 17.61
CA LEU A 243 -4.46 4.79 18.74
C LEU A 243 -3.16 4.02 18.41
N PRO A 244 -2.42 4.36 17.31
CA PRO A 244 -1.20 3.63 16.93
C PRO A 244 -0.08 3.72 17.98
N GLN A 245 0.00 4.80 18.74
CA GLN A 245 0.99 4.93 19.82
C GLN A 245 0.65 4.04 21.02
N VAL A 246 -0.63 3.91 21.34
CA VAL A 246 -1.12 2.98 22.38
C VAL A 246 -0.89 1.54 21.94
N TYR A 247 -1.18 1.23 20.67
CA TYR A 247 -0.90 -0.07 20.08
C TYR A 247 0.60 -0.43 20.25
N ARG A 248 1.49 0.50 19.89
CA ARG A 248 2.94 0.34 20.06
C ARG A 248 3.33 0.09 21.51
N ALA A 249 2.74 0.79 22.47
CA ALA A 249 3.08 0.70 23.89
C ALA A 249 2.57 -0.58 24.56
N LEU A 250 1.34 -1.01 24.23
CA LEU A 250 0.69 -2.13 24.93
C LEU A 250 1.02 -3.52 24.35
N PHE A 251 1.31 -3.60 23.05
CA PHE A 251 1.60 -4.89 22.42
C PHE A 251 3.10 -5.13 22.31
N PRO A 252 3.63 -6.25 22.85
CA PRO A 252 5.03 -6.60 22.68
C PRO A 252 5.36 -6.92 21.22
N PRO A 253 6.62 -6.75 20.76
CA PRO A 253 7.00 -6.86 19.36
C PRO A 253 6.53 -8.13 18.65
N HIS A 254 6.67 -9.30 19.27
CA HIS A 254 6.25 -10.57 18.69
C HIS A 254 4.73 -10.67 18.44
N LYS A 255 3.90 -10.09 19.33
CA LYS A 255 2.43 -10.06 19.16
C LYS A 255 2.01 -9.01 18.14
N ARG A 256 2.70 -7.86 18.07
CA ARG A 256 2.41 -6.83 17.07
C ARG A 256 2.59 -7.37 15.65
N HIS A 257 3.68 -8.09 15.42
CA HIS A 257 4.02 -8.60 14.09
C HIS A 257 2.98 -9.62 13.59
N SER A 258 2.61 -10.60 14.40
CA SER A 258 1.56 -11.56 14.05
C SER A 258 0.21 -10.88 13.86
N HIS A 259 -0.17 -9.96 14.75
CA HIS A 259 -1.43 -9.24 14.64
C HIS A 259 -1.52 -8.41 13.35
N VAL A 260 -0.44 -7.75 12.92
CA VAL A 260 -0.42 -7.01 11.64
C VAL A 260 -0.57 -7.94 10.45
N SER A 261 0.07 -9.13 10.48
CA SER A 261 -0.04 -10.13 9.41
C SER A 261 -1.45 -10.71 9.29
N ASP A 262 -2.12 -10.93 10.43
CA ASP A 262 -3.42 -11.59 10.51
C ASP A 262 -4.60 -10.59 10.40
N SER A 263 -4.34 -9.31 10.69
CA SER A 263 -5.37 -8.27 10.62
C SER A 263 -5.71 -7.93 9.19
N PHE A 264 -7.00 -7.70 8.94
CA PHE A 264 -7.52 -7.39 7.60
C PHE A 264 -7.09 -8.42 6.56
N GLY A 265 -7.25 -9.70 6.90
CA GLY A 265 -6.95 -10.84 6.04
C GLY A 265 -7.53 -10.71 4.63
N PRO A 266 -7.18 -11.59 3.70
CA PRO A 266 -7.55 -11.45 2.30
C PRO A 266 -9.07 -11.43 2.12
N SER A 267 -9.60 -10.31 1.66
CA SER A 267 -11.03 -10.08 1.37
C SER A 267 -11.18 -9.07 0.26
N GLY A 268 -12.23 -9.22 -0.54
CA GLY A 268 -12.64 -8.29 -1.57
C GLY A 268 -13.59 -7.22 -1.03
N ALA A 269 -13.62 -6.09 -1.70
CA ALA A 269 -14.62 -5.06 -1.48
C ALA A 269 -16.00 -5.55 -1.96
N TRP A 270 -17.05 -5.09 -1.30
CA TRP A 270 -18.43 -5.53 -1.53
C TRP A 270 -18.89 -5.34 -2.99
N TRP A 271 -18.46 -4.29 -3.67
CA TRP A 271 -18.83 -4.00 -5.07
C TRP A 271 -18.18 -4.93 -6.09
N LEU A 272 -17.16 -5.70 -5.71
CA LEU A 272 -16.55 -6.72 -6.57
C LEU A 272 -17.35 -8.03 -6.56
N ARG A 273 -18.19 -8.24 -5.55
CA ARG A 273 -18.85 -9.51 -5.34
C ARG A 273 -19.66 -9.96 -6.57
N SER A 274 -20.52 -9.12 -7.07
CA SER A 274 -21.34 -9.40 -8.27
C SER A 274 -20.54 -9.51 -9.57
N ARG A 275 -19.32 -8.97 -9.60
CA ARG A 275 -18.42 -9.04 -10.75
C ARG A 275 -17.58 -10.33 -10.78
N VAL A 276 -17.44 -11.01 -9.65
CA VAL A 276 -16.59 -12.20 -9.47
C VAL A 276 -17.39 -13.45 -9.16
N GLU A 277 -18.26 -13.42 -8.13
CA GLU A 277 -19.05 -14.61 -7.74
C GLU A 277 -19.94 -15.08 -8.89
N ASN A 278 -19.93 -16.40 -9.14
CA ASN A 278 -20.66 -17.05 -10.22
C ASN A 278 -20.30 -16.59 -11.65
N ARG A 279 -19.28 -15.77 -11.82
CA ARG A 279 -18.77 -15.32 -13.13
C ARG A 279 -17.39 -15.83 -13.45
N ILE A 280 -16.53 -15.94 -12.44
CA ILE A 280 -15.12 -16.30 -12.58
C ILE A 280 -14.87 -17.62 -11.85
N PRO A 281 -14.46 -18.67 -12.55
CA PRO A 281 -14.10 -19.95 -11.94
C PRO A 281 -13.06 -19.78 -10.84
N THR A 282 -13.34 -20.31 -9.66
CA THR A 282 -12.44 -20.23 -8.51
C THR A 282 -12.10 -21.62 -8.00
N LEU A 283 -10.80 -21.94 -7.98
CA LEU A 283 -10.27 -23.20 -7.44
C LEU A 283 -9.97 -22.97 -5.94
N PHE A 284 -10.88 -23.43 -5.12
CA PHE A 284 -10.74 -23.40 -3.66
C PHE A 284 -9.89 -24.57 -3.14
N GLY A 285 -9.26 -24.40 -1.96
CA GLY A 285 -8.43 -25.42 -1.32
C GLY A 285 -7.16 -25.76 -2.10
N ALA A 286 -6.83 -25.03 -3.15
CA ALA A 286 -5.72 -25.30 -4.03
C ALA A 286 -4.42 -24.63 -3.52
N SER A 287 -3.42 -25.44 -3.16
CA SER A 287 -2.10 -24.98 -2.75
C SER A 287 -1.10 -25.17 -3.87
N LEU A 288 -0.29 -24.13 -4.14
CA LEU A 288 0.82 -24.22 -5.08
C LEU A 288 1.83 -25.26 -4.61
N VAL A 289 2.29 -26.09 -5.54
CA VAL A 289 3.37 -27.09 -5.33
C VAL A 289 4.59 -26.72 -6.16
N GLY A 290 4.38 -26.20 -7.39
CA GLY A 290 5.43 -25.77 -8.28
C GLY A 290 4.86 -25.20 -9.56
N ALA A 291 5.75 -24.62 -10.37
CA ALA A 291 5.42 -24.15 -11.71
C ALA A 291 6.62 -24.32 -12.63
N ARG A 292 6.34 -24.43 -13.93
CA ARG A 292 7.36 -24.53 -14.98
C ARG A 292 6.85 -23.91 -16.28
N MET A 293 7.74 -23.58 -17.16
CA MET A 293 7.36 -23.32 -18.56
C MET A 293 7.08 -24.63 -19.27
N ALA A 294 6.01 -24.66 -20.04
CA ALA A 294 5.60 -25.76 -20.90
C ALA A 294 5.20 -25.16 -22.25
N ASP A 295 6.10 -25.23 -23.20
CA ASP A 295 6.01 -24.50 -24.47
C ASP A 295 5.83 -22.99 -24.19
N ASP A 296 4.88 -22.34 -24.80
CA ASP A 296 4.56 -20.91 -24.60
C ASP A 296 3.59 -20.65 -23.43
N GLN A 297 3.32 -21.66 -22.59
CA GLN A 297 2.40 -21.56 -21.44
C GLN A 297 3.09 -21.87 -20.12
N VAL A 298 2.50 -21.40 -19.04
CA VAL A 298 2.86 -21.78 -17.69
C VAL A 298 2.04 -23.00 -17.27
N ALA A 299 2.73 -24.06 -16.86
CA ALA A 299 2.15 -25.21 -16.18
C ALA A 299 2.33 -25.05 -14.67
N ILE A 300 1.24 -24.94 -13.92
CA ILE A 300 1.22 -24.83 -12.47
C ILE A 300 0.76 -26.16 -11.87
N THR A 301 1.58 -26.75 -11.01
CA THR A 301 1.18 -27.91 -10.20
C THR A 301 0.52 -27.41 -8.92
N VAL A 302 -0.69 -27.83 -8.67
CA VAL A 302 -1.43 -27.53 -7.43
C VAL A 302 -1.79 -28.83 -6.69
N ARG A 303 -1.88 -28.73 -5.37
CA ARG A 303 -2.43 -29.80 -4.52
C ARG A 303 -3.80 -29.38 -4.02
N ARG A 304 -4.79 -30.22 -4.31
CA ARG A 304 -6.17 -30.05 -3.90
C ARG A 304 -6.76 -31.39 -3.49
N ASP A 305 -7.45 -31.45 -2.36
CA ASP A 305 -8.08 -32.68 -1.83
C ASP A 305 -7.12 -33.90 -1.79
N GLY A 306 -5.84 -33.65 -1.41
CA GLY A 306 -4.77 -34.64 -1.36
C GLY A 306 -4.17 -35.05 -2.71
N ARG A 307 -4.76 -34.61 -3.84
CA ARG A 307 -4.29 -34.95 -5.20
C ARG A 307 -3.50 -33.79 -5.79
N GLN A 308 -2.60 -34.12 -6.70
CA GLN A 308 -1.94 -33.10 -7.52
C GLN A 308 -2.59 -33.06 -8.90
N GLU A 309 -2.78 -31.84 -9.38
CA GLU A 309 -3.25 -31.56 -10.75
C GLU A 309 -2.39 -30.50 -11.40
N GLU A 310 -2.23 -30.57 -12.72
CA GLU A 310 -1.55 -29.56 -13.52
C GLU A 310 -2.58 -28.66 -14.20
N LEU A 311 -2.38 -27.35 -14.06
CA LEU A 311 -3.17 -26.31 -14.72
C LEU A 311 -2.27 -25.56 -15.68
N ARG A 312 -2.76 -25.28 -16.88
CA ARG A 312 -2.03 -24.48 -17.88
C ARG A 312 -2.68 -23.11 -18.06
N ALA A 313 -1.87 -22.10 -18.33
CA ALA A 313 -2.31 -20.74 -18.62
C ALA A 313 -1.25 -19.97 -19.43
N ASP A 314 -1.67 -18.98 -20.19
CA ASP A 314 -0.77 -18.07 -20.91
C ASP A 314 -0.04 -17.14 -19.93
N ARG A 315 -0.73 -16.76 -18.87
CA ARG A 315 -0.23 -15.84 -17.83
C ARG A 315 -0.62 -16.28 -16.41
N VAL A 316 0.30 -16.02 -15.49
CA VAL A 316 0.06 -16.19 -14.05
C VAL A 316 0.25 -14.86 -13.35
N ILE A 317 -0.75 -14.46 -12.58
CA ILE A 317 -0.71 -13.22 -11.80
C ILE A 317 -0.57 -13.56 -10.33
N ALA A 318 0.59 -13.20 -9.76
CA ALA A 318 0.83 -13.32 -8.32
C ALA A 318 0.16 -12.16 -7.57
N ALA A 319 -1.11 -12.35 -7.17
CA ALA A 319 -1.84 -11.40 -6.32
C ALA A 319 -1.71 -11.78 -4.83
N THR A 320 -0.48 -12.09 -4.42
CA THR A 320 -0.12 -12.71 -3.14
C THR A 320 0.30 -11.70 -2.07
N GLY A 321 0.13 -10.40 -2.37
CA GLY A 321 0.31 -9.30 -1.43
C GLY A 321 1.76 -8.91 -1.20
N PHE A 322 2.03 -8.36 -0.01
CA PHE A 322 3.29 -7.71 0.32
C PHE A 322 3.80 -8.24 1.66
N LYS A 323 5.12 -8.41 1.79
CA LYS A 323 5.78 -8.80 3.04
C LYS A 323 6.91 -7.82 3.32
N ILE A 324 6.81 -7.11 4.46
CA ILE A 324 7.81 -6.12 4.84
C ILE A 324 9.16 -6.81 5.02
N ASP A 325 10.15 -6.29 4.30
CA ASP A 325 11.52 -6.78 4.29
C ASP A 325 12.46 -5.64 3.89
N LEU A 326 13.26 -5.15 4.84
CA LEU A 326 14.19 -4.04 4.60
C LEU A 326 15.26 -4.37 3.55
N ASP A 327 15.61 -5.65 3.39
CA ASP A 327 16.61 -6.06 2.40
C ASP A 327 16.13 -5.87 0.94
N ARG A 328 14.83 -5.57 0.76
CA ARG A 328 14.24 -5.24 -0.54
C ARG A 328 14.28 -3.75 -0.86
N LEU A 329 14.80 -2.92 0.03
CA LEU A 329 14.99 -1.49 -0.21
C LEU A 329 16.37 -1.29 -0.86
N ASP A 330 16.48 -1.65 -2.14
CA ASP A 330 17.70 -1.65 -2.95
C ASP A 330 18.34 -0.27 -3.13
N TYR A 331 17.59 0.79 -2.88
CA TYR A 331 18.09 2.16 -2.87
C TYR A 331 18.84 2.53 -1.56
N LEU A 332 18.81 1.68 -0.53
CA LEU A 332 19.61 1.88 0.68
C LEU A 332 20.99 1.27 0.52
N ASP A 333 22.03 2.03 0.82
CA ASP A 333 23.38 1.51 0.93
C ASP A 333 23.42 0.30 1.89
N PRO A 334 24.13 -0.79 1.54
CA PRO A 334 24.19 -2.00 2.36
C PRO A 334 24.63 -1.74 3.82
N ALA A 335 25.62 -0.86 4.04
CA ALA A 335 26.07 -0.51 5.38
C ALA A 335 25.00 0.28 6.15
N LEU A 336 24.27 1.17 5.46
CA LEU A 336 23.14 1.89 6.06
C LEU A 336 22.00 0.92 6.41
N SER A 337 21.64 0.00 5.50
CA SER A 337 20.61 -1.02 5.75
C SER A 337 20.96 -1.93 6.92
N ALA A 338 22.24 -2.36 7.02
CA ALA A 338 22.74 -3.20 8.12
C ALA A 338 22.74 -2.49 9.47
N ALA A 339 22.92 -1.16 9.50
CA ALA A 339 22.88 -0.36 10.73
C ALA A 339 21.46 -0.16 11.30
N ILE A 340 20.40 -0.48 10.53
CA ILE A 340 19.03 -0.38 11.00
C ILE A 340 18.70 -1.61 11.85
N GLU A 341 18.45 -1.41 13.15
CA GLU A 341 17.93 -2.46 14.02
C GLU A 341 16.58 -2.98 13.51
N ARG A 342 16.40 -4.28 13.57
CA ARG A 342 15.23 -4.97 13.02
C ARG A 342 14.42 -5.63 14.12
N GLU A 343 13.12 -5.76 13.89
CA GLU A 343 12.21 -6.47 14.79
C GLU A 343 11.29 -7.46 14.02
N GLY A 344 10.56 -8.28 14.79
CA GLY A 344 9.65 -9.27 14.26
C GLY A 344 10.25 -10.68 14.20
N ARG A 345 9.39 -11.66 13.86
CA ARG A 345 9.74 -13.09 13.89
C ARG A 345 10.94 -13.44 13.02
N GLU A 346 11.09 -12.78 11.89
CA GLU A 346 12.17 -12.98 10.92
C GLU A 346 13.20 -11.85 10.93
N ALA A 347 13.08 -10.91 11.90
CA ALA A 347 13.95 -9.72 12.00
C ALA A 347 14.09 -8.94 10.67
N ARG A 348 12.99 -8.77 9.93
CA ARG A 348 12.99 -8.11 8.62
C ARG A 348 12.40 -6.72 8.63
N ALA A 349 11.59 -6.38 9.64
CA ALA A 349 10.98 -5.07 9.77
C ALA A 349 11.86 -4.11 10.56
N PRO A 350 11.83 -2.79 10.30
CA PRO A 350 12.58 -1.82 11.09
C PRO A 350 12.03 -1.72 12.51
N ARG A 351 12.91 -1.68 13.50
CA ARG A 351 12.57 -1.27 14.86
C ARG A 351 12.49 0.25 14.90
N LEU A 352 11.36 0.80 15.33
CA LEU A 352 11.10 2.23 15.32
C LEU A 352 10.79 2.77 16.71
N ASP A 353 11.26 3.99 16.98
CA ASP A 353 10.88 4.74 18.16
C ASP A 353 9.47 5.38 18.01
N ARG A 354 9.01 6.12 19.00
CA ARG A 354 7.70 6.80 18.98
C ARG A 354 7.58 7.89 17.90
N HIS A 355 8.69 8.32 17.33
CA HIS A 355 8.77 9.33 16.26
C HIS A 355 9.08 8.74 14.89
N TYR A 356 8.86 7.41 14.71
CA TYR A 356 9.17 6.69 13.49
C TYR A 356 10.65 6.67 13.11
N GLN A 357 11.56 7.03 14.03
CA GLN A 357 13.00 7.00 13.81
C GLN A 357 13.53 5.58 14.00
N THR A 358 14.44 5.19 13.14
CA THR A 358 15.21 3.93 13.25
C THR A 358 16.29 4.04 14.30
N SER A 359 17.10 2.98 14.50
CA SER A 359 18.35 3.02 15.28
C SER A 359 19.40 3.99 14.69
N VAL A 360 19.28 4.32 13.39
CA VAL A 360 20.13 5.31 12.74
C VAL A 360 19.59 6.72 12.99
N PRO A 361 20.28 7.59 13.75
CA PRO A 361 19.81 8.93 14.06
C PRO A 361 19.51 9.74 12.78
N GLY A 362 18.36 10.38 12.74
CA GLY A 362 17.90 11.19 11.60
C GLY A 362 17.25 10.39 10.46
N LEU A 363 17.21 9.06 10.53
CA LEU A 363 16.51 8.23 9.54
C LEU A 363 15.15 7.78 10.09
N HIS A 364 14.07 8.20 9.41
CA HIS A 364 12.70 7.86 9.76
C HIS A 364 12.07 6.99 8.68
N ILE A 365 11.24 6.01 9.07
CA ILE A 365 10.51 5.13 8.13
C ILE A 365 9.03 5.17 8.47
N VAL A 366 8.19 5.45 7.46
CA VAL A 366 6.74 5.59 7.63
C VAL A 366 5.95 4.75 6.62
N GLY A 367 4.64 4.71 6.77
CA GLY A 367 3.75 3.93 5.91
C GLY A 367 3.83 2.43 6.20
N ALA A 368 3.68 1.59 5.18
CA ALA A 368 3.55 0.14 5.34
C ALA A 368 4.69 -0.51 6.15
N ALA A 369 5.94 -0.04 5.98
CA ALA A 369 7.09 -0.56 6.71
C ALA A 369 7.03 -0.28 8.23
N SER A 370 6.29 0.74 8.68
CA SER A 370 6.09 1.05 10.09
C SER A 370 4.92 0.29 10.74
N ALA A 371 4.15 -0.47 9.96
CA ALA A 371 3.00 -1.21 10.48
C ALA A 371 3.35 -2.24 11.56
N PRO A 372 4.46 -2.99 11.50
CA PRO A 372 4.85 -3.91 12.56
C PRO A 372 5.02 -3.22 13.93
N THR A 373 5.41 -1.96 13.96
CA THR A 373 5.57 -1.18 15.20
C THR A 373 4.27 -0.50 15.64
N PHE A 374 3.52 0.13 14.71
CA PHE A 374 2.40 1.02 15.03
C PHE A 374 1.02 0.45 14.69
N GLY A 375 0.96 -0.77 14.21
CA GLY A 375 -0.28 -1.46 13.91
C GLY A 375 -0.75 -1.33 12.46
N PRO A 376 -1.82 -2.08 12.13
CA PRO A 376 -2.31 -2.24 10.76
C PRO A 376 -2.69 -0.94 10.04
N VAL A 377 -3.04 0.12 10.77
CA VAL A 377 -3.42 1.43 10.19
C VAL A 377 -2.33 2.01 9.29
N MET A 378 -1.05 1.70 9.58
CA MET A 378 0.08 2.19 8.80
C MET A 378 0.17 1.59 7.38
N ARG A 379 -0.56 0.51 7.11
CA ARG A 379 -0.67 -0.07 5.75
C ARG A 379 -1.60 0.73 4.84
N PHE A 380 -2.37 1.66 5.38
CA PHE A 380 -3.37 2.46 4.70
C PHE A 380 -3.00 3.94 4.70
N MET A 381 -3.47 4.70 3.71
CA MET A 381 -3.24 6.14 3.65
C MET A 381 -3.76 6.89 4.90
N PHE A 382 -4.80 6.35 5.54
CA PHE A 382 -5.37 6.91 6.77
C PHE A 382 -4.34 7.04 7.89
N GLY A 383 -3.32 6.19 7.94
CA GLY A 383 -2.22 6.28 8.92
C GLY A 383 -1.43 7.59 8.85
N ALA A 384 -1.44 8.30 7.72
CA ALA A 384 -0.80 9.61 7.59
C ALA A 384 -1.36 10.65 8.57
N LYS A 385 -2.61 10.48 9.04
CA LYS A 385 -3.23 11.26 10.11
C LYS A 385 -2.36 11.37 11.37
N HIS A 386 -1.69 10.29 11.71
CA HIS A 386 -0.88 10.19 12.92
C HIS A 386 0.59 10.53 12.67
N VAL A 387 1.08 10.14 11.50
CA VAL A 387 2.47 10.32 11.11
C VAL A 387 2.80 11.79 10.85
N ALA A 388 2.00 12.48 10.03
CA ALA A 388 2.32 13.82 9.58
C ALA A 388 2.47 14.84 10.73
N PRO A 389 1.54 14.96 11.69
CA PRO A 389 1.70 15.87 12.83
C PRO A 389 2.84 15.45 13.78
N THR A 390 3.08 14.14 13.95
CA THR A 390 4.15 13.64 14.82
C THR A 390 5.52 13.99 14.25
N LEU A 391 5.73 13.73 12.95
CA LEU A 391 6.98 14.06 12.29
C LEU A 391 7.19 15.56 12.13
N ALA A 392 6.14 16.32 11.78
CA ALA A 392 6.29 17.76 11.67
C ALA A 392 6.83 18.38 12.95
N ARG A 393 6.26 18.01 14.12
CA ARG A 393 6.78 18.45 15.43
C ARG A 393 8.21 18.02 15.69
N ARG A 394 8.59 16.77 15.32
CA ARG A 394 9.94 16.24 15.55
C ARG A 394 10.98 16.86 14.63
N LEU A 395 10.60 17.19 13.41
CA LEU A 395 11.51 17.72 12.39
C LEU A 395 11.67 19.24 12.46
N SER A 396 10.79 19.94 13.19
CA SER A 396 10.90 21.40 13.46
C SER A 396 12.00 21.74 14.46
N HIS A 397 12.51 20.77 15.15
CA HIS A 397 13.62 20.88 16.11
C HIS A 397 14.79 20.01 15.63
#